data_e4c6a76f7d5ddaef0542159501085bcd
#
_entry.id   e4c6a76f7d5ddaef0542159501085bcd
#
_cell.length_a   1.000
_cell.length_b   1.000
_cell.length_c   1.000
_cell.angle_alpha   90.00
_cell.angle_beta   90.00
_cell.angle_gamma   90.00
#
_symmetry.space_group_name_H-M   'P 1'
#
loop_
_entity.id
_entity.type
_entity.pdbx_description
1 polymer ?
#
loop_
_entity_poly.entity_id
_entity_poly.type
_entity_poly.pdbx_seq_one_letter_code
_entity_poly.pdbx_strand_id
1 'polypeptide(L)'
;RQMCIRDRIQTLARNGEHELIYKMFNHEEAPGYGFQLKFGATTLTEQWDPRQGSSWNHFMMGQIDEWFFNSLVGIRPSTTPKQGYQKFIIAPQPVGDLKYVKASYETLYGTINVDWTCENGTFTLNVSVPVNTTAVVYLPGGKEPKEIQSGTYQLVCAK
;
A
#
# COMPACT_ATOMS: atom_id res chain seq x y z
N ARG A 1 24.15 -3.44 -0.79
CA ARG A 1 23.22 -3.59 -1.93
C ARG A 1 21.74 -3.66 -1.53
N GLN A 2 21.40 -4.26 -0.39
CA GLN A 2 19.99 -4.40 0.06
C GLN A 2 19.39 -3.08 0.58
N MET A 3 20.15 -2.19 1.22
CA MET A 3 19.68 -0.88 1.62
C MET A 3 19.17 -0.03 0.44
N CYS A 4 19.70 -0.23 -0.75
CA CYS A 4 19.24 0.47 -1.94
C CYS A 4 17.83 0.08 -2.43
N ILE A 5 17.27 -1.07 -2.00
CA ILE A 5 15.92 -1.48 -2.43
C ILE A 5 14.86 -0.63 -1.74
N ARG A 6 14.99 -0.41 -0.43
CA ARG A 6 14.08 0.45 0.32
C ARG A 6 14.03 1.86 -0.26
N ASP A 7 15.19 2.45 -0.47
CA ASP A 7 15.28 3.80 -1.00
C ASP A 7 14.69 3.91 -2.40
N ARG A 8 14.85 2.87 -3.22
CA ARG A 8 14.25 2.82 -4.57
C ARG A 8 12.73 2.78 -4.50
N ILE A 9 12.14 1.88 -3.70
CA ILE A 9 10.67 1.76 -3.57
C ILE A 9 10.08 3.07 -3.06
N GLN A 10 10.67 3.64 -2.00
CA GLN A 10 10.22 4.91 -1.45
C GLN A 10 10.37 6.06 -2.46
N THR A 11 11.47 6.10 -3.18
CA THR A 11 11.70 7.14 -4.20
C THR A 11 10.70 7.02 -5.34
N LEU A 12 10.49 5.81 -5.85
CA LEU A 12 9.49 5.56 -6.89
C LEU A 12 8.09 5.93 -6.41
N ALA A 13 7.71 5.51 -5.21
CA ALA A 13 6.41 5.83 -4.63
C ALA A 13 6.19 7.33 -4.45
N ARG A 14 7.20 8.08 -3.97
CA ARG A 14 7.14 9.54 -3.83
C ARG A 14 7.02 10.29 -5.16
N ASN A 15 7.50 9.69 -6.24
CA ASN A 15 7.40 10.24 -7.59
C ASN A 15 6.18 9.72 -8.37
N GLY A 16 5.28 8.96 -7.72
CA GLY A 16 4.06 8.45 -8.34
C GLY A 16 4.24 7.23 -9.23
N GLU A 17 5.43 6.62 -9.25
CA GLU A 17 5.78 5.49 -10.11
C GLU A 17 5.24 4.15 -9.58
N HIS A 18 3.97 4.14 -9.15
CA HIS A 18 3.34 2.98 -8.52
C HIS A 18 3.16 1.80 -9.49
N GLU A 19 2.87 2.09 -10.77
CA GLU A 19 2.79 1.07 -11.81
C GLU A 19 4.13 0.35 -12.04
N LEU A 20 5.23 1.09 -11.96
CA LEU A 20 6.56 0.50 -12.07
C LEU A 20 6.86 -0.41 -10.87
N ILE A 21 6.51 0.03 -9.65
CA ILE A 21 6.66 -0.78 -8.45
C ILE A 21 5.87 -2.08 -8.60
N TYR A 22 4.61 -2.00 -9.00
CA TYR A 22 3.75 -3.17 -9.22
C TYR A 22 4.36 -4.17 -10.21
N LYS A 23 4.85 -3.69 -11.36
CA LYS A 23 5.54 -4.53 -12.36
C LYS A 23 6.81 -5.17 -11.82
N MET A 24 7.61 -4.44 -11.02
CA MET A 24 8.83 -4.98 -10.41
C MET A 24 8.53 -6.14 -9.46
N PHE A 25 7.41 -6.07 -8.69
CA PHE A 25 7.06 -7.11 -7.74
C PHE A 25 6.41 -8.33 -8.39
N ASN A 26 5.61 -8.14 -9.42
CA ASN A 26 4.99 -9.23 -10.17
C ASN A 26 5.95 -9.91 -11.16
N HIS A 27 7.19 -9.45 -11.26
CA HIS A 27 8.15 -10.02 -12.19
C HIS A 27 8.49 -11.47 -11.81
N GLU A 28 8.28 -12.39 -12.75
CA GLU A 28 8.51 -13.83 -12.59
C GLU A 28 9.93 -14.29 -12.91
N GLU A 29 10.83 -13.36 -13.18
CA GLU A 29 12.26 -13.59 -13.33
C GLU A 29 13.04 -12.87 -12.23
N ALA A 30 14.27 -13.30 -11.93
CA ALA A 30 15.12 -12.60 -10.96
C ALA A 30 15.64 -11.29 -11.58
N PRO A 31 15.54 -10.17 -10.83
CA PRO A 31 15.05 -9.99 -9.47
C PRO A 31 13.55 -9.67 -9.41
N GLY A 32 12.76 -10.45 -8.67
CA GLY A 32 11.32 -10.20 -8.51
C GLY A 32 10.71 -11.10 -7.44
N TYR A 33 9.68 -10.62 -6.74
CA TYR A 33 8.97 -11.47 -5.76
C TYR A 33 8.15 -12.56 -6.45
N GLY A 34 7.61 -12.28 -7.66
CA GLY A 34 6.96 -13.29 -8.48
C GLY A 34 7.88 -14.49 -8.77
N PHE A 35 9.18 -14.24 -8.95
CA PHE A 35 10.18 -15.30 -9.10
C PHE A 35 10.29 -16.16 -7.84
N GLN A 36 10.34 -15.56 -6.65
CA GLN A 36 10.37 -16.31 -5.39
C GLN A 36 9.13 -17.19 -5.22
N LEU A 37 7.95 -16.65 -5.49
CA LEU A 37 6.68 -17.39 -5.43
C LEU A 37 6.64 -18.54 -6.44
N LYS A 38 7.09 -18.33 -7.66
CA LYS A 38 7.17 -19.35 -8.73
C LYS A 38 7.99 -20.58 -8.32
N PHE A 39 9.01 -20.38 -7.50
CA PHE A 39 9.83 -21.47 -6.96
C PHE A 39 9.43 -21.90 -5.54
N GLY A 40 8.20 -21.60 -5.13
CA GLY A 40 7.59 -22.14 -3.92
C GLY A 40 8.02 -21.47 -2.62
N ALA A 41 8.58 -20.26 -2.66
CA ALA A 41 8.87 -19.52 -1.44
C ALA A 41 7.58 -19.19 -0.68
N THR A 42 7.54 -19.50 0.61
CA THR A 42 6.45 -19.19 1.54
C THR A 42 6.82 -18.06 2.51
N THR A 43 8.07 -17.60 2.43
CA THR A 43 8.64 -16.52 3.23
C THR A 43 9.52 -15.65 2.33
N LEU A 44 9.93 -14.49 2.83
CA LEU A 44 10.88 -13.62 2.12
C LEU A 44 12.30 -14.14 2.27
N THR A 45 12.87 -14.61 1.18
CA THR A 45 14.23 -15.17 1.14
C THR A 45 15.27 -14.08 0.89
N GLU A 46 16.48 -14.27 1.41
CA GLU A 46 17.59 -13.34 1.22
C GLU A 46 18.01 -13.24 -0.26
N GLN A 47 18.05 -14.38 -0.93
CA GLN A 47 18.35 -14.45 -2.35
C GLN A 47 17.08 -14.39 -3.18
N TRP A 48 17.15 -13.78 -4.37
CA TRP A 48 16.03 -13.81 -5.31
C TRP A 48 15.68 -15.24 -5.75
N ASP A 49 16.67 -16.11 -5.89
CA ASP A 49 16.43 -17.53 -6.11
C ASP A 49 16.28 -18.25 -4.75
N PRO A 50 15.08 -18.64 -4.35
CA PRO A 50 14.84 -19.23 -3.04
C PRO A 50 15.52 -20.60 -2.87
N ARG A 51 15.97 -21.21 -3.96
CA ARG A 51 16.68 -22.51 -3.93
C ARG A 51 18.14 -22.37 -3.52
N GLN A 52 18.70 -21.16 -3.56
CA GLN A 52 20.13 -20.88 -3.29
C GLN A 52 20.36 -20.15 -1.96
N GLY A 53 19.35 -19.84 -1.20
CA GLY A 53 19.44 -18.92 -0.09
C GLY A 53 20.00 -19.54 1.18
N SER A 54 20.66 -18.71 1.97
CA SER A 54 21.08 -18.99 3.33
C SER A 54 20.03 -18.59 4.37
N SER A 55 19.25 -17.53 4.11
CA SER A 55 18.17 -17.08 4.98
C SER A 55 16.82 -17.21 4.27
N TRP A 56 15.90 -17.92 4.92
CA TRP A 56 14.52 -18.12 4.43
C TRP A 56 13.51 -17.19 5.12
N ASN A 57 13.98 -16.32 5.99
CA ASN A 57 13.17 -15.29 6.65
C ASN A 57 14.02 -14.01 6.76
N HIS A 58 14.15 -13.32 5.63
CA HIS A 58 15.01 -12.15 5.53
C HIS A 58 14.18 -10.87 5.56
N PHE A 59 13.99 -10.29 6.74
CA PHE A 59 13.11 -9.15 6.98
C PHE A 59 13.46 -7.92 6.13
N MET A 60 14.71 -7.78 5.69
CA MET A 60 15.13 -6.70 4.79
C MET A 60 14.39 -6.72 3.44
N MET A 61 13.81 -7.85 3.05
CA MET A 61 12.99 -7.97 1.85
C MET A 61 11.53 -7.58 2.08
N GLY A 62 11.10 -7.35 3.32
CA GLY A 62 9.73 -6.99 3.70
C GLY A 62 9.33 -5.53 3.43
N GLN A 63 10.17 -4.73 2.81
CA GLN A 63 9.92 -3.30 2.55
C GLN A 63 8.73 -3.05 1.63
N ILE A 64 8.31 -4.05 0.87
CA ILE A 64 7.11 -3.97 0.04
C ILE A 64 5.85 -3.76 0.87
N ASP A 65 5.81 -4.26 2.11
CA ASP A 65 4.65 -4.10 2.99
C ASP A 65 4.39 -2.63 3.31
N GLU A 66 5.46 -1.82 3.44
CA GLU A 66 5.34 -0.38 3.58
C GLU A 66 4.61 0.24 2.38
N TRP A 67 4.93 -0.20 1.16
CA TRP A 67 4.25 0.28 -0.05
C TRP A 67 2.81 -0.22 -0.14
N PHE A 68 2.54 -1.46 0.26
CA PHE A 68 1.18 -1.98 0.30
C PHE A 68 0.29 -1.11 1.19
N PHE A 69 0.72 -0.80 2.42
CA PHE A 69 -0.08 0.01 3.33
C PHE A 69 -0.10 1.49 2.95
N ASN A 70 1.06 2.09 2.70
CA ASN A 70 1.18 3.53 2.49
C ASN A 70 0.67 3.99 1.11
N SER A 71 0.71 3.13 0.11
CA SER A 71 0.37 3.50 -1.26
C SER A 71 -0.80 2.69 -1.82
N LEU A 72 -0.70 1.37 -1.86
CA LEU A 72 -1.74 0.54 -2.48
C LEU A 72 -3.07 0.65 -1.71
N VAL A 73 -3.04 0.47 -0.39
CA VAL A 73 -4.17 0.73 0.52
C VAL A 73 -4.34 2.23 0.72
N GLY A 74 -3.22 2.95 0.84
CA GLY A 74 -3.17 4.39 0.98
C GLY A 74 -3.25 4.90 2.41
N ILE A 75 -3.14 4.06 3.44
CA ILE A 75 -3.20 4.47 4.84
C ILE A 75 -1.82 4.96 5.29
N ARG A 76 -1.71 6.21 5.72
CA ARG A 76 -0.47 6.77 6.26
C ARG A 76 -0.74 7.88 7.28
N PRO A 77 0.17 8.09 8.26
CA PRO A 77 0.01 9.15 9.22
C PRO A 77 0.03 10.52 8.52
N SER A 78 -0.65 11.50 9.11
CA SER A 78 -0.53 12.89 8.65
C SER A 78 0.89 13.39 8.87
N THR A 79 1.36 14.28 7.99
CA THR A 79 2.66 14.97 8.12
C THR A 79 2.71 15.96 9.27
N THR A 80 1.59 16.26 9.90
CA THR A 80 1.55 17.10 11.11
C THR A 80 2.07 16.29 12.30
N PRO A 81 3.17 16.66 12.95
CA PRO A 81 3.92 15.79 13.85
C PRO A 81 3.22 15.40 15.14
N LYS A 82 2.03 15.84 15.40
CA LYS A 82 1.50 15.78 16.75
C LYS A 82 0.79 14.49 17.15
N GLN A 83 0.36 13.62 16.26
CA GLN A 83 -0.74 12.76 16.71
C GLN A 83 -0.83 11.37 16.08
N GLY A 84 0.21 10.87 15.43
CA GLY A 84 0.12 9.54 14.83
C GLY A 84 -1.10 9.43 13.91
N TYR A 85 -2.00 8.50 14.21
CA TYR A 85 -3.23 8.28 13.45
C TYR A 85 -4.47 9.01 14.01
N GLN A 86 -4.33 10.00 14.88
CA GLN A 86 -5.46 10.87 15.23
C GLN A 86 -5.91 11.71 14.03
N LYS A 87 -4.95 12.17 13.23
CA LYS A 87 -5.21 12.67 11.87
C LYS A 87 -4.36 11.86 10.90
N PHE A 88 -4.99 11.27 9.89
CA PHE A 88 -4.30 10.42 8.92
C PHE A 88 -4.77 10.68 7.49
N ILE A 89 -4.05 10.12 6.54
CA ILE A 89 -4.31 10.25 5.11
C ILE A 89 -4.79 8.91 4.58
N ILE A 90 -5.79 8.96 3.70
CA ILE A 90 -6.21 7.85 2.87
C ILE A 90 -6.04 8.27 1.41
N ALA A 91 -5.09 7.67 0.72
CA ALA A 91 -4.73 8.02 -0.65
C ALA A 91 -4.39 6.75 -1.45
N PRO A 92 -5.38 5.89 -1.73
CA PRO A 92 -5.15 4.64 -2.45
C PRO A 92 -4.65 4.88 -3.86
N GLN A 93 -3.75 4.01 -4.31
CA GLN A 93 -3.16 4.03 -5.65
C GLN A 93 -3.54 2.73 -6.37
N PRO A 94 -4.65 2.70 -7.13
CA PRO A 94 -5.01 1.53 -7.93
C PRO A 94 -4.03 1.36 -9.08
N VAL A 95 -3.40 0.18 -9.18
CA VAL A 95 -2.34 -0.14 -10.15
C VAL A 95 -2.61 -1.44 -10.89
N GLY A 96 -2.07 -1.54 -12.08
CA GLY A 96 -2.12 -2.74 -12.90
C GLY A 96 -3.54 -3.22 -13.15
N ASP A 97 -3.73 -4.51 -13.01
CA ASP A 97 -5.00 -5.23 -13.18
C ASP A 97 -5.73 -5.50 -11.86
N LEU A 98 -5.28 -4.91 -10.76
CA LEU A 98 -5.92 -5.04 -9.46
C LEU A 98 -7.33 -4.44 -9.48
N LYS A 99 -8.31 -5.29 -9.16
CA LYS A 99 -9.73 -4.91 -9.14
C LYS A 99 -10.20 -4.48 -7.76
N TYR A 100 -9.55 -4.97 -6.71
CA TYR A 100 -9.91 -4.64 -5.34
C TYR A 100 -8.72 -4.78 -4.39
N VAL A 101 -8.80 -4.04 -3.30
CA VAL A 101 -7.93 -4.20 -2.13
C VAL A 101 -8.80 -4.06 -0.89
N LYS A 102 -8.51 -4.88 0.10
CA LYS A 102 -9.15 -4.82 1.41
C LYS A 102 -8.08 -4.91 2.48
N ALA A 103 -8.09 -3.95 3.41
CA ALA A 103 -7.12 -3.89 4.49
C ALA A 103 -7.70 -3.28 5.77
N SER A 104 -7.12 -3.67 6.90
CA SER A 104 -7.33 -3.06 8.20
C SER A 104 -6.02 -2.69 8.84
N TYR A 105 -5.98 -1.58 9.55
CA TYR A 105 -4.81 -1.11 10.25
C TYR A 105 -5.17 -0.72 11.69
N GLU A 106 -4.58 -1.43 12.64
CA GLU A 106 -4.79 -1.19 14.06
C GLU A 106 -4.01 0.02 14.54
N THR A 107 -4.69 0.97 15.17
CA THR A 107 -4.09 2.16 15.76
C THR A 107 -4.42 2.28 17.23
N LEU A 108 -3.77 3.19 17.95
CA LEU A 108 -4.12 3.52 19.33
C LEU A 108 -5.55 4.11 19.47
N TYR A 109 -6.14 4.55 18.37
CA TYR A 109 -7.50 5.14 18.32
C TYR A 109 -8.56 4.15 17.83
N GLY A 110 -8.15 2.92 17.48
CA GLY A 110 -9.00 1.89 16.91
C GLY A 110 -8.59 1.51 15.48
N THR A 111 -9.38 0.64 14.89
CA THR A 111 -9.11 0.05 13.57
C THR A 111 -9.56 0.97 12.45
N ILE A 112 -8.63 1.27 11.54
CA ILE A 112 -8.93 1.88 10.25
C ILE A 112 -9.20 0.76 9.26
N ASN A 113 -10.38 0.76 8.60
CA ASN A 113 -10.67 -0.17 7.52
C ASN A 113 -10.72 0.58 6.20
N VAL A 114 -10.08 0.02 5.20
CA VAL A 114 -10.07 0.53 3.82
C VAL A 114 -10.33 -0.62 2.87
N ASP A 115 -11.43 -0.52 2.12
CA ASP A 115 -11.77 -1.41 1.03
C ASP A 115 -11.96 -0.56 -0.23
N TRP A 116 -11.25 -0.87 -1.31
CA TRP A 116 -11.53 -0.23 -2.57
C TRP A 116 -11.71 -1.24 -3.70
N THR A 117 -12.55 -0.86 -4.66
CA THR A 117 -12.73 -1.58 -5.91
C THR A 117 -12.51 -0.64 -7.09
N CYS A 118 -12.01 -1.20 -8.19
CA CYS A 118 -11.80 -0.47 -9.44
C CYS A 118 -12.31 -1.32 -10.61
N GLU A 119 -13.50 -1.00 -11.10
CA GLU A 119 -14.19 -1.75 -12.15
C GLU A 119 -14.85 -0.81 -13.16
N ASN A 120 -14.74 -1.16 -14.44
CA ASN A 120 -15.38 -0.43 -15.53
C ASN A 120 -15.13 1.09 -15.51
N GLY A 121 -13.91 1.50 -15.16
CA GLY A 121 -13.54 2.93 -15.04
C GLY A 121 -14.11 3.65 -13.82
N THR A 122 -14.72 2.91 -12.89
CA THR A 122 -15.25 3.44 -11.63
C THR A 122 -14.41 2.95 -10.47
N PHE A 123 -13.95 3.88 -9.65
CA PHE A 123 -13.26 3.61 -8.40
C PHE A 123 -14.20 3.86 -7.23
N THR A 124 -14.40 2.85 -6.39
CA THR A 124 -15.23 2.94 -5.17
C THR A 124 -14.36 2.66 -3.96
N LEU A 125 -14.39 3.57 -2.99
CA LEU A 125 -13.67 3.49 -1.72
C LEU A 125 -14.66 3.40 -0.57
N ASN A 126 -14.59 2.33 0.21
CA ASN A 126 -15.26 2.22 1.50
C ASN A 126 -14.22 2.40 2.59
N VAL A 127 -14.50 3.26 3.55
CA VAL A 127 -13.57 3.57 4.65
C VAL A 127 -14.30 3.66 5.98
N SER A 128 -13.70 3.07 7.02
CA SER A 128 -14.12 3.24 8.41
C SER A 128 -13.06 4.03 9.16
N VAL A 129 -13.46 5.17 9.70
CA VAL A 129 -12.63 6.11 10.45
C VAL A 129 -12.94 5.96 11.94
N PRO A 130 -11.96 5.61 12.79
CA PRO A 130 -12.17 5.41 14.23
C PRO A 130 -12.69 6.65 14.95
N VAL A 131 -13.29 6.44 16.11
CA VAL A 131 -13.80 7.53 16.98
C VAL A 131 -12.63 8.45 17.39
N ASN A 132 -12.90 9.74 17.48
CA ASN A 132 -11.92 10.79 17.81
C ASN A 132 -10.75 10.92 16.83
N THR A 133 -10.95 10.47 15.59
CA THR A 133 -9.96 10.64 14.52
C THR A 133 -10.55 11.34 13.31
N THR A 134 -9.67 11.85 12.44
CA THR A 134 -10.02 12.54 11.21
C THR A 134 -9.15 11.99 10.07
N ALA A 135 -9.77 11.73 8.93
CA ALA A 135 -9.03 11.32 7.73
C ALA A 135 -9.12 12.39 6.63
N VAL A 136 -8.01 12.60 5.93
CA VAL A 136 -7.95 13.37 4.69
C VAL A 136 -7.87 12.38 3.53
N VAL A 137 -8.92 12.31 2.72
CA VAL A 137 -9.06 11.35 1.63
C VAL A 137 -8.71 11.99 0.30
N TYR A 138 -7.78 11.38 -0.41
CA TYR A 138 -7.40 11.72 -1.79
C TYR A 138 -7.90 10.58 -2.70
N LEU A 139 -8.88 10.87 -3.53
CA LEU A 139 -9.35 9.91 -4.52
C LEU A 139 -8.43 9.90 -5.75
N PRO A 140 -8.30 8.77 -6.45
CA PRO A 140 -7.59 8.71 -7.73
C PRO A 140 -8.12 9.75 -8.74
N GLY A 141 -7.24 10.26 -9.62
CA GLY A 141 -7.61 11.24 -10.63
C GLY A 141 -7.49 12.70 -10.21
N GLY A 142 -6.78 13.00 -9.11
CA GLY A 142 -6.36 14.37 -8.78
C GLY A 142 -7.45 15.31 -8.30
N LYS A 143 -8.57 14.78 -7.79
CA LYS A 143 -9.60 15.59 -7.14
C LYS A 143 -9.09 16.19 -5.84
N GLU A 144 -9.69 17.31 -5.44
CA GLU A 144 -9.37 17.95 -4.17
C GLU A 144 -9.58 16.97 -2.99
N PRO A 145 -8.71 17.04 -1.98
CA PRO A 145 -8.83 16.18 -0.81
C PRO A 145 -10.11 16.49 -0.03
N LYS A 146 -10.73 15.46 0.50
CA LYS A 146 -11.91 15.56 1.35
C LYS A 146 -11.55 15.19 2.78
N GLU A 147 -11.75 16.11 3.71
CA GLU A 147 -11.63 15.79 5.14
C GLU A 147 -12.92 15.13 5.65
N ILE A 148 -12.80 13.99 6.33
CA ILE A 148 -13.90 13.23 6.91
C ILE A 148 -13.62 12.94 8.38
N GLN A 149 -14.68 12.96 9.19
CA GLN A 149 -14.64 12.68 10.63
C GLN A 149 -14.81 11.17 10.88
N SER A 150 -14.88 10.77 12.16
CA SER A 150 -15.21 9.39 12.55
C SER A 150 -16.52 8.93 11.91
N GLY A 151 -16.57 7.67 11.47
CA GLY A 151 -17.73 7.09 10.80
C GLY A 151 -17.35 6.18 9.65
N THR A 152 -18.35 5.68 8.93
CA THR A 152 -18.18 4.84 7.74
C THR A 152 -18.66 5.60 6.51
N TYR A 153 -17.85 5.58 5.46
CA TYR A 153 -18.09 6.35 4.23
C TYR A 153 -17.90 5.48 3.00
N GLN A 154 -18.70 5.77 1.99
CA GLN A 154 -18.47 5.30 0.63
C GLN A 154 -18.24 6.49 -0.29
N LEU A 155 -17.12 6.50 -0.99
CA LEU A 155 -16.71 7.55 -1.91
C LEU A 155 -16.48 6.93 -3.30
N VAL A 156 -16.97 7.61 -4.33
CA VAL A 156 -16.91 7.09 -5.71
C VAL A 156 -16.33 8.17 -6.62
N CYS A 157 -15.46 7.76 -7.55
CA CYS A 157 -14.97 8.62 -8.62
C CYS A 157 -14.72 7.84 -9.91
N ALA A 158 -14.63 8.54 -11.03
CA ALA A 158 -14.07 7.98 -12.26
C ALA A 158 -12.55 7.76 -12.10
N LYS A 159 -12.02 6.67 -12.68
CA LYS A 159 -10.58 6.40 -12.77
C LYS A 159 -10.05 6.93 -14.08
#